data_b93d96cac16451349c2aa5310e7476ba
#
_entry.id   b93d96cac16451349c2aa5310e7476ba
#
_cell.length_a   1.000
_cell.length_b   1.000
_cell.length_c   1.000
_cell.angle_alpha   90.00
_cell.angle_beta   90.00
_cell.angle_gamma   90.00
#
_symmetry.space_group_name_H-M   'P 1'
#
loop_
_entity.id
_entity.type
_entity.pdbx_description
1 polymer ?
#
loop_
_entity_poly.entity_id
_entity_poly.type
_entity_poly.pdbx_seq_one_letter_code
_entity_poly.pdbx_strand_id
1 'polypeptide(L)'
;MNAYRKAAVMAASLALAWSVPGLAQTDPFVPGDYVEVSSVTIDDGHSLDYSQFLAGQWRDRQEFAKKQGWIDGYEVLANVNARNGEPDLILVVRYKSLPDAAEQMKRDDAMRAYNKQTDAQMQAASGDRAKYRHLVGSQLWQELKFK
;
A
#
# COMPACT_ATOMS: atom_id res chain seq x y z
N MET A 1 -51.09 -73.44 22.64
CA MET A 1 -51.67 -72.26 23.02
C MET A 1 -50.77 -71.15 22.50
N ASN A 2 -51.29 -70.24 21.76
CA ASN A 2 -50.77 -69.52 20.62
C ASN A 2 -49.75 -68.40 20.95
N ALA A 3 -48.54 -68.60 20.40
CA ALA A 3 -47.54 -67.50 20.38
C ALA A 3 -47.65 -66.73 19.11
N TYR A 4 -47.97 -65.41 19.22
CA TYR A 4 -47.98 -64.48 18.10
C TYR A 4 -46.59 -63.88 17.92
N ARG A 5 -45.92 -64.22 16.81
CA ARG A 5 -44.72 -63.61 16.34
C ARG A 5 -45.06 -62.23 15.71
N LYS A 6 -44.61 -61.14 16.30
CA LYS A 6 -44.64 -59.87 15.69
C LYS A 6 -43.35 -59.63 14.88
N ALA A 7 -43.48 -59.59 13.54
CA ALA A 7 -42.41 -59.22 12.64
C ALA A 7 -42.29 -57.69 12.65
N ALA A 8 -41.15 -57.19 13.07
CA ALA A 8 -40.82 -55.74 12.91
C ALA A 8 -40.19 -55.52 11.54
N VAL A 9 -40.88 -54.77 10.69
CA VAL A 9 -40.34 -54.29 9.39
C VAL A 9 -39.52 -53.03 9.65
N MET A 10 -38.20 -53.13 9.52
CA MET A 10 -37.28 -52.01 9.56
C MET A 10 -37.27 -51.38 8.17
N ALA A 11 -37.87 -50.19 8.02
CA ALA A 11 -37.75 -49.36 6.82
C ALA A 11 -36.43 -48.59 6.91
N ALA A 12 -35.43 -48.99 6.09
CA ALA A 12 -34.20 -48.27 5.92
C ALA A 12 -34.43 -47.10 4.96
N SER A 13 -34.53 -45.89 5.49
CA SER A 13 -34.60 -44.65 4.69
C SER A 13 -33.21 -44.32 4.18
N LEU A 14 -32.95 -44.55 2.89
CA LEU A 14 -31.73 -44.13 2.20
C LEU A 14 -31.83 -42.62 1.93
N ALA A 15 -31.19 -41.76 2.76
CA ALA A 15 -31.04 -40.39 2.50
C ALA A 15 -29.95 -40.19 1.43
N LEU A 16 -30.34 -39.95 0.17
CA LEU A 16 -29.42 -39.50 -0.86
C LEU A 16 -29.02 -38.05 -0.52
N ALA A 17 -27.83 -37.87 0.06
CA ALA A 17 -27.18 -36.56 0.16
C ALA A 17 -26.76 -36.13 -1.25
N TRP A 18 -27.54 -35.26 -1.84
CA TRP A 18 -27.12 -34.54 -3.04
C TRP A 18 -26.02 -33.54 -2.63
N SER A 19 -24.76 -33.94 -2.80
CA SER A 19 -23.64 -33.00 -2.73
C SER A 19 -23.75 -32.05 -3.94
N VAL A 20 -24.31 -30.88 -3.73
CA VAL A 20 -24.24 -29.79 -4.69
C VAL A 20 -22.75 -29.46 -4.82
N PRO A 21 -22.14 -29.60 -6.03
CA PRO A 21 -20.76 -29.13 -6.22
C PRO A 21 -20.79 -27.62 -5.94
N GLY A 22 -20.20 -27.20 -4.83
CA GLY A 22 -19.97 -25.79 -4.57
C GLY A 22 -19.14 -25.25 -5.74
N LEU A 23 -19.72 -24.39 -6.55
CA LEU A 23 -18.97 -23.61 -7.53
C LEU A 23 -17.94 -22.85 -6.72
N ALA A 24 -16.68 -23.29 -6.76
CA ALA A 24 -15.58 -22.55 -6.19
C ALA A 24 -15.57 -21.19 -6.87
N GLN A 25 -16.06 -20.18 -6.14
CA GLN A 25 -16.11 -18.81 -6.63
C GLN A 25 -14.65 -18.35 -6.73
N THR A 26 -14.10 -18.38 -7.94
CA THR A 26 -12.73 -17.92 -8.18
C THR A 26 -12.71 -16.40 -8.04
N ASP A 27 -11.78 -15.91 -7.24
CA ASP A 27 -11.54 -14.46 -7.12
C ASP A 27 -11.35 -13.87 -8.53
N PRO A 28 -12.12 -12.84 -8.93
CA PRO A 28 -12.02 -12.21 -10.24
C PRO A 28 -10.74 -11.37 -10.41
N PHE A 29 -9.95 -11.19 -9.36
CA PHE A 29 -8.75 -10.36 -9.36
C PHE A 29 -7.46 -11.18 -9.22
N VAL A 30 -6.37 -10.57 -9.69
CA VAL A 30 -5.00 -10.96 -9.35
C VAL A 30 -4.27 -9.77 -8.74
N PRO A 31 -3.39 -10.00 -7.75
CA PRO A 31 -2.56 -8.93 -7.18
C PRO A 31 -1.68 -8.29 -8.25
N GLY A 32 -1.65 -6.97 -8.28
CA GLY A 32 -0.77 -6.16 -9.11
C GLY A 32 0.30 -5.45 -8.27
N ASP A 33 0.74 -4.30 -8.79
CA ASP A 33 1.80 -3.49 -8.22
C ASP A 33 1.35 -2.77 -6.93
N TYR A 34 2.32 -2.26 -6.17
CA TYR A 34 2.06 -1.50 -4.96
C TYR A 34 2.12 0.00 -5.24
N VAL A 35 1.28 0.75 -4.55
CA VAL A 35 1.24 2.22 -4.63
C VAL A 35 1.25 2.79 -3.22
N GLU A 36 2.32 3.51 -2.89
CA GLU A 36 2.37 4.30 -1.66
C GLU A 36 1.82 5.70 -1.95
N VAL A 37 0.93 6.17 -1.07
CA VAL A 37 0.26 7.45 -1.18
C VAL A 37 0.46 8.21 0.13
N SER A 38 1.20 9.31 0.09
CA SER A 38 1.43 10.18 1.25
C SER A 38 0.66 11.49 1.08
N SER A 39 -0.21 11.79 2.03
CA SER A 39 -1.03 13.00 2.06
C SER A 39 -0.33 14.10 2.87
N VAL A 40 -0.28 15.31 2.32
CA VAL A 40 0.46 16.45 2.87
C VAL A 40 -0.40 17.69 2.92
N THR A 41 -0.38 18.38 4.07
CA THR A 41 -0.86 19.77 4.19
C THR A 41 0.32 20.70 4.38
N ILE A 42 0.16 21.95 3.92
CA ILE A 42 1.20 23.00 3.94
C ILE A 42 0.59 24.24 4.56
N ASP A 43 1.30 24.83 5.51
CA ASP A 43 0.87 26.08 6.14
C ASP A 43 0.89 27.23 5.12
N ASP A 44 0.00 28.19 5.30
CA ASP A 44 -0.10 29.36 4.45
C ASP A 44 1.24 30.09 4.31
N GLY A 45 1.58 30.45 3.07
CA GLY A 45 2.82 31.14 2.74
C GLY A 45 4.02 30.22 2.46
N HIS A 46 3.94 28.91 2.72
CA HIS A 46 5.05 27.95 2.59
C HIS A 46 4.96 27.01 1.36
N SER A 47 3.99 27.25 0.48
CA SER A 47 3.82 26.41 -0.72
C SER A 47 5.06 26.40 -1.61
N LEU A 48 5.72 27.54 -1.76
CA LEU A 48 6.95 27.65 -2.57
C LEU A 48 8.12 26.88 -1.91
N ASP A 49 8.30 27.01 -0.61
CA ASP A 49 9.36 26.32 0.15
C ASP A 49 9.25 24.80 -0.02
N TYR A 50 8.03 24.28 0.12
CA TYR A 50 7.83 22.84 -0.05
C TYR A 50 7.94 22.40 -1.52
N SER A 51 7.47 23.20 -2.47
CA SER A 51 7.63 22.91 -3.90
C SER A 51 9.11 22.86 -4.32
N GLN A 52 9.96 23.73 -3.78
CA GLN A 52 11.40 23.69 -4.01
C GLN A 52 12.04 22.42 -3.45
N PHE A 53 11.64 21.98 -2.25
CA PHE A 53 12.08 20.71 -1.69
C PHE A 53 11.65 19.53 -2.58
N LEU A 54 10.40 19.51 -3.06
CA LEU A 54 9.90 18.45 -3.93
C LEU A 54 10.62 18.42 -5.27
N ALA A 55 10.81 19.59 -5.90
CA ALA A 55 11.50 19.71 -7.18
C ALA A 55 13.01 19.42 -7.10
N GLY A 56 13.62 19.53 -5.93
CA GLY A 56 15.03 19.23 -5.65
C GLY A 56 15.20 17.90 -4.97
N GLN A 57 15.47 17.92 -3.66
CA GLN A 57 15.90 16.76 -2.88
C GLN A 57 14.95 15.54 -2.96
N TRP A 58 13.63 15.76 -2.93
CA TRP A 58 12.69 14.66 -3.00
C TRP A 58 12.76 13.98 -4.37
N ARG A 59 12.67 14.76 -5.45
CA ARG A 59 12.77 14.25 -6.83
C ARG A 59 14.09 13.53 -7.07
N ASP A 60 15.22 14.08 -6.61
CA ASP A 60 16.53 13.47 -6.80
C ASP A 60 16.64 12.10 -6.15
N ARG A 61 16.03 11.93 -4.97
CA ARG A 61 15.92 10.62 -4.29
C ARG A 61 15.05 9.64 -5.06
N GLN A 62 13.91 10.10 -5.60
CA GLN A 62 13.04 9.24 -6.40
C GLN A 62 13.73 8.83 -7.71
N GLU A 63 14.43 9.74 -8.37
CA GLU A 63 15.21 9.42 -9.58
C GLU A 63 16.32 8.42 -9.29
N PHE A 64 17.02 8.55 -8.15
CA PHE A 64 17.98 7.55 -7.71
C PHE A 64 17.32 6.20 -7.49
N ALA A 65 16.24 6.12 -6.72
CA ALA A 65 15.51 4.88 -6.46
C ALA A 65 15.00 4.23 -7.76
N LYS A 66 14.52 5.02 -8.70
CA LYS A 66 14.09 4.55 -10.02
C LYS A 66 15.24 3.97 -10.85
N LYS A 67 16.40 4.62 -10.86
CA LYS A 67 17.60 4.12 -11.53
C LYS A 67 18.12 2.81 -10.93
N GLN A 68 17.91 2.61 -9.61
CA GLN A 68 18.23 1.34 -8.94
C GLN A 68 17.18 0.25 -9.19
N GLY A 69 16.06 0.57 -9.84
CA GLY A 69 14.96 -0.36 -10.05
C GLY A 69 14.15 -0.67 -8.79
N TRP A 70 14.24 0.18 -7.77
CA TRP A 70 13.50 0.00 -6.51
C TRP A 70 12.04 0.47 -6.63
N ILE A 71 11.79 1.45 -7.49
CA ILE A 71 10.48 1.98 -7.80
C ILE A 71 10.29 2.07 -9.31
N ASP A 72 9.04 2.02 -9.77
CA ASP A 72 8.69 2.16 -11.19
C ASP A 72 8.42 3.61 -11.57
N GLY A 73 7.91 4.40 -10.63
CA GLY A 73 7.58 5.78 -10.88
C GLY A 73 7.14 6.51 -9.61
N TYR A 74 7.01 7.81 -9.75
CA TYR A 74 6.54 8.70 -8.70
C TYR A 74 5.80 9.89 -9.31
N GLU A 75 4.89 10.47 -8.55
CA GLU A 75 4.07 11.61 -8.96
C GLU A 75 3.82 12.54 -7.77
N VAL A 76 3.60 13.81 -8.06
CA VAL A 76 3.08 14.81 -7.12
C VAL A 76 1.76 15.32 -7.67
N LEU A 77 0.69 15.13 -6.93
CA LEU A 77 -0.65 15.57 -7.29
C LEU A 77 -1.06 16.72 -6.37
N ALA A 78 -1.49 17.83 -6.96
CA ALA A 78 -2.04 18.96 -6.22
C ALA A 78 -3.56 18.83 -6.12
N ASN A 79 -4.13 19.07 -4.93
CA ASN A 79 -5.56 19.16 -4.75
C ASN A 79 -6.01 20.57 -5.16
N VAL A 80 -6.48 20.70 -6.40
CA VAL A 80 -6.86 22.00 -6.98
C VAL A 80 -8.17 22.58 -6.43
N ASN A 81 -8.88 21.80 -5.61
CA ASN A 81 -10.15 22.21 -5.00
C ASN A 81 -10.30 21.61 -3.60
N ALA A 82 -9.25 21.77 -2.77
CA ALA A 82 -9.21 21.23 -1.43
C ALA A 82 -10.33 21.82 -0.56
N ARG A 83 -11.05 20.93 0.14
CA ARG A 83 -12.00 21.30 1.19
C ARG A 83 -11.27 21.36 2.52
N ASN A 84 -11.89 22.00 3.51
CA ASN A 84 -11.32 22.08 4.85
C ASN A 84 -11.00 20.68 5.42
N GLY A 85 -9.76 20.48 5.83
CA GLY A 85 -9.25 19.21 6.35
C GLY A 85 -8.75 18.22 5.29
N GLU A 86 -8.84 18.53 4.01
CA GLU A 86 -8.24 17.72 2.94
C GLU A 86 -6.76 18.10 2.72
N PRO A 87 -5.92 17.18 2.23
CA PRO A 87 -4.53 17.46 1.92
C PRO A 87 -4.40 18.42 0.71
N ASP A 88 -3.37 19.23 0.72
CA ASP A 88 -3.00 20.11 -0.41
C ASP A 88 -2.30 19.34 -1.52
N LEU A 89 -1.48 18.36 -1.13
CA LEU A 89 -0.70 17.53 -2.04
C LEU A 89 -0.82 16.04 -1.67
N ILE A 90 -0.69 15.23 -2.71
CA ILE A 90 -0.49 13.78 -2.60
C ILE A 90 0.81 13.43 -3.31
N LEU A 91 1.71 12.75 -2.58
CA LEU A 91 2.91 12.15 -3.13
C LEU A 91 2.63 10.67 -3.40
N VAL A 92 2.89 10.23 -4.61
CA VAL A 92 2.64 8.85 -5.04
C VAL A 92 3.96 8.21 -5.42
N VAL A 93 4.21 6.99 -4.94
CA VAL A 93 5.37 6.17 -5.35
C VAL A 93 4.86 4.77 -5.71
N ARG A 94 5.34 4.21 -6.83
CA ARG A 94 4.92 2.91 -7.36
C ARG A 94 6.05 1.89 -7.28
N TYR A 95 5.73 0.68 -6.82
CA TYR A 95 6.67 -0.44 -6.65
C TYR A 95 6.12 -1.71 -7.29
N LYS A 96 6.94 -2.48 -7.98
CA LYS A 96 6.57 -3.86 -8.40
C LYS A 96 6.46 -4.81 -7.23
N SER A 97 7.37 -4.65 -6.27
CA SER A 97 7.44 -5.49 -5.08
C SER A 97 7.99 -4.70 -3.90
N LEU A 98 7.62 -5.11 -2.71
CA LEU A 98 8.20 -4.56 -1.49
C LEU A 98 9.49 -5.30 -1.15
N PRO A 99 10.53 -4.61 -0.65
CA PRO A 99 11.77 -5.24 -0.20
C PRO A 99 11.52 -6.06 1.07
N ASP A 100 12.28 -7.12 1.25
CA ASP A 100 12.42 -7.73 2.57
C ASP A 100 13.32 -6.88 3.48
N ALA A 101 13.46 -7.27 4.75
CA ALA A 101 14.22 -6.49 5.72
C ALA A 101 15.71 -6.33 5.34
N ALA A 102 16.33 -7.36 4.77
CA ALA A 102 17.75 -7.32 4.38
C ALA A 102 17.95 -6.41 3.16
N GLU A 103 17.06 -6.49 2.19
CA GLU A 103 17.09 -5.61 1.02
C GLU A 103 16.79 -4.16 1.41
N GLN A 104 15.83 -3.92 2.33
CA GLN A 104 15.55 -2.57 2.82
C GLN A 104 16.79 -1.94 3.47
N MET A 105 17.51 -2.67 4.31
CA MET A 105 18.76 -2.17 4.92
C MET A 105 19.81 -1.76 3.86
N LYS A 106 19.97 -2.55 2.80
CA LYS A 106 20.88 -2.21 1.69
C LYS A 106 20.44 -0.94 0.96
N ARG A 107 19.13 -0.79 0.72
CA ARG A 107 18.58 0.41 0.07
C ARG A 107 18.78 1.65 0.92
N ASP A 108 18.60 1.53 2.23
CA ASP A 108 18.83 2.62 3.18
C ASP A 108 20.30 3.04 3.21
N ASP A 109 21.22 2.08 3.22
CA ASP A 109 22.67 2.35 3.16
C ASP A 109 23.06 3.06 1.84
N ALA A 110 22.55 2.57 0.72
CA ALA A 110 22.80 3.16 -0.59
C ALA A 110 22.20 4.57 -0.70
N MET A 111 21.00 4.80 -0.14
CA MET A 111 20.36 6.12 -0.12
C MET A 111 21.13 7.10 0.77
N ARG A 112 21.64 6.67 1.93
CA ARG A 112 22.53 7.50 2.78
C ARG A 112 23.81 7.90 2.04
N ALA A 113 24.44 6.94 1.38
CA ALA A 113 25.63 7.20 0.59
C ALA A 113 25.37 8.18 -0.57
N TYR A 114 24.24 8.01 -1.26
CA TYR A 114 23.83 8.91 -2.34
C TYR A 114 23.57 10.35 -1.84
N ASN A 115 22.83 10.49 -0.76
CA ASN A 115 22.50 11.79 -0.18
C ASN A 115 23.72 12.47 0.47
N LYS A 116 24.77 11.73 0.78
CA LYS A 116 25.95 12.21 1.57
C LYS A 116 25.51 12.84 2.90
N GLN A 117 24.51 12.27 3.54
CA GLN A 117 23.92 12.74 4.78
C GLN A 117 23.81 11.61 5.78
N THR A 118 24.05 11.92 7.05
CA THR A 118 23.77 11.00 8.15
C THR A 118 22.28 10.97 8.46
N ASP A 119 21.83 9.93 9.17
CA ASP A 119 20.43 9.82 9.62
C ASP A 119 20.03 11.03 10.47
N ALA A 120 20.94 11.51 11.35
CA ALA A 120 20.72 12.69 12.18
C ALA A 120 20.50 13.96 11.34
N GLN A 121 21.28 14.14 10.27
CA GLN A 121 21.11 15.28 9.34
C GLN A 121 19.80 15.18 8.56
N MET A 122 19.42 13.99 8.10
CA MET A 122 18.16 13.77 7.41
C MET A 122 16.96 14.01 8.33
N GLN A 123 17.06 13.55 9.58
CA GLN A 123 16.03 13.78 10.60
C GLN A 123 15.89 15.26 10.96
N ALA A 124 16.98 15.98 11.14
CA ALA A 124 16.96 17.42 11.42
C ALA A 124 16.29 18.20 10.26
N ALA A 125 16.69 17.92 9.01
CA ALA A 125 16.08 18.52 7.84
C ALA A 125 14.58 18.18 7.69
N SER A 126 14.16 16.98 8.10
CA SER A 126 12.75 16.59 8.16
C SER A 126 12.00 17.38 9.25
N GLY A 127 12.62 17.55 10.43
CA GLY A 127 12.09 18.36 11.52
C GLY A 127 11.92 19.83 11.14
N ASP A 128 12.86 20.39 10.40
CA ASP A 128 12.74 21.78 9.90
C ASP A 128 11.55 21.95 8.94
N ARG A 129 11.35 20.99 8.04
CA ARG A 129 10.17 21.01 7.17
C ARG A 129 8.86 20.77 7.93
N ALA A 130 8.88 20.00 9.02
CA ALA A 130 7.69 19.73 9.83
C ALA A 130 7.11 20.99 10.50
N LYS A 131 7.85 22.09 10.51
CA LYS A 131 7.38 23.40 11.02
C LYS A 131 6.30 24.02 10.13
N TYR A 132 6.25 23.66 8.85
CA TYR A 132 5.32 24.23 7.88
C TYR A 132 4.65 23.18 6.95
N ARG A 133 5.08 21.90 7.03
CA ARG A 133 4.55 20.82 6.23
C ARG A 133 4.16 19.65 7.15
N HIS A 134 2.92 19.19 7.05
CA HIS A 134 2.38 18.13 7.89
C HIS A 134 2.02 16.91 7.04
N LEU A 135 2.55 15.74 7.43
CA LEU A 135 2.11 14.46 6.86
C LEU A 135 0.83 14.06 7.60
N VAL A 136 -0.30 14.12 6.90
CA VAL A 136 -1.61 13.78 7.47
C VAL A 136 -1.97 12.31 7.30
N GLY A 137 -1.24 11.59 6.45
CA GLY A 137 -1.40 10.15 6.28
C GLY A 137 -0.39 9.57 5.29
N SER A 138 -0.09 8.28 5.46
CA SER A 138 0.62 7.46 4.47
C SER A 138 -0.11 6.14 4.36
N GLN A 139 -0.39 5.71 3.14
CA GLN A 139 -1.14 4.50 2.84
C GLN A 139 -0.39 3.70 1.78
N LEU A 140 -0.38 2.38 1.96
CA LEU A 140 0.13 1.44 0.97
C LEU A 140 -1.04 0.67 0.37
N TRP A 141 -1.23 0.82 -0.94
CA TRP A 141 -2.25 0.13 -1.71
C TRP A 141 -1.62 -0.94 -2.57
N GLN A 142 -2.36 -2.01 -2.82
CA GLN A 142 -2.02 -2.97 -3.86
C GLN A 142 -3.06 -2.91 -4.97
N GLU A 143 -2.59 -2.78 -6.20
CA GLU A 143 -3.45 -2.85 -7.37
C GLU A 143 -4.10 -4.22 -7.46
N LEU A 144 -5.38 -4.27 -7.83
CA LEU A 144 -6.10 -5.48 -8.16
C LEU A 144 -6.42 -5.45 -9.66
N LYS A 145 -5.81 -6.37 -10.41
CA LYS A 145 -6.03 -6.51 -11.85
C LYS A 145 -7.13 -7.53 -12.12
N PHE A 146 -8.03 -7.23 -13.02
CA PHE A 146 -9.03 -8.20 -13.48
C PHE A 146 -8.35 -9.36 -14.20
N LYS A 147 -8.86 -10.59 -14.00
CA LYS A 147 -8.45 -11.79 -14.74
C LYS A 147 -8.91 -11.74 -16.18
#